data_ac3e80e626917452d9cb66e9ed61fdb9
#
_entry.id   ac3e80e626917452d9cb66e9ed61fdb9
#
_cell.length_a   1.000
_cell.length_b   1.000
_cell.length_c   1.000
_cell.angle_alpha   90.00
_cell.angle_beta   90.00
_cell.angle_gamma   90.00
#
_symmetry.space_group_name_H-M   'P 1'
#
loop_
_entity.id
_entity.type
_entity.pdbx_description
1 polymer ?
#
loop_
_entity_poly.entity_id
_entity_poly.type
_entity_poly.pdbx_seq_one_letter_code
_entity_poly.pdbx_strand_id
1 'polypeptide(L)'
;MSRDDILDGIRDSMADVFDIDLDASDVTPDTTANDIEEWDSLSHIRLIVAVERKFKVKFTNSEIESLKRVGDLVALVGAKAAA
;
A
#
# COMPACT_ATOMS: atom_id res chain seq x y z
N MET A 1 -10.01 2.00 12.44
CA MET A 1 -9.77 2.65 11.14
C MET A 1 -10.50 1.87 10.05
N SER A 2 -11.25 2.52 9.19
CA SER A 2 -12.01 1.84 8.15
C SER A 2 -11.11 1.40 6.99
N ARG A 3 -11.59 0.44 6.20
CA ARG A 3 -10.85 -0.01 5.02
C ARG A 3 -10.67 1.12 4.01
N ASP A 4 -11.67 1.99 3.88
CA ASP A 4 -11.58 3.13 2.97
C ASP A 4 -10.51 4.13 3.43
N ASP A 5 -10.40 4.37 4.72
CA ASP A 5 -9.35 5.24 5.28
C ASP A 5 -7.96 4.66 5.03
N ILE A 6 -7.81 3.34 5.18
CA ILE A 6 -6.56 2.65 4.92
C ILE A 6 -6.21 2.74 3.44
N LEU A 7 -7.19 2.50 2.57
CA LEU A 7 -6.98 2.58 1.12
C LEU A 7 -6.56 3.98 0.70
N ASP A 8 -7.21 5.01 1.24
CA ASP A 8 -6.85 6.40 0.95
C ASP A 8 -5.42 6.70 1.39
N GLY A 9 -5.02 6.22 2.56
CA GLY A 9 -3.65 6.41 3.07
C GLY A 9 -2.62 5.68 2.21
N ILE A 10 -2.95 4.48 1.74
CA ILE A 10 -2.07 3.73 0.85
C ILE A 10 -1.95 4.45 -0.50
N ARG A 11 -3.06 4.94 -1.05
CA ARG A 11 -3.04 5.69 -2.30
C ARG A 11 -2.17 6.94 -2.17
N ASP A 12 -2.29 7.69 -1.07
CA ASP A 12 -1.46 8.86 -0.82
C ASP A 12 0.02 8.48 -0.77
N SER A 13 0.35 7.36 -0.10
CA SER A 13 1.72 6.87 -0.02
C SER A 13 2.25 6.47 -1.39
N MET A 14 1.41 5.82 -2.20
CA MET A 14 1.78 5.43 -3.57
C MET A 14 2.04 6.65 -4.45
N ALA A 15 1.18 7.66 -4.38
CA ALA A 15 1.35 8.89 -5.15
C ALA A 15 2.66 9.59 -4.79
N ASP A 16 2.99 9.60 -3.52
CA ASP A 16 4.21 10.22 -3.02
C ASP A 16 5.47 9.44 -3.44
N VAL A 17 5.44 8.12 -3.24
CA VAL A 17 6.58 7.24 -3.55
C VAL A 17 6.84 7.16 -5.05
N PHE A 18 5.79 7.05 -5.85
CA PHE A 18 5.89 6.91 -7.31
C PHE A 18 5.98 8.26 -8.01
N ASP A 19 5.75 9.34 -7.29
CA ASP A 19 5.78 10.72 -7.83
C ASP A 19 4.81 10.89 -9.00
N ILE A 20 3.58 10.40 -8.82
CA ILE A 20 2.51 10.50 -9.81
C ILE A 20 1.21 10.91 -9.12
N ASP A 21 0.28 11.45 -9.90
CA ASP A 21 -1.06 11.77 -9.40
C ASP A 21 -1.93 10.51 -9.48
N LEU A 22 -2.53 10.15 -8.36
CA LEU A 22 -3.46 9.03 -8.28
C LEU A 22 -4.76 9.49 -7.64
N ASP A 23 -5.88 9.15 -8.25
CA ASP A 23 -7.18 9.41 -7.66
C ASP A 23 -7.85 8.08 -7.24
N ALA A 24 -9.05 8.18 -6.69
CA ALA A 24 -9.73 7.02 -6.13
C ALA A 24 -10.03 5.95 -7.18
N SER A 25 -10.12 6.32 -8.46
CA SER A 25 -10.39 5.36 -9.53
C SER A 25 -9.13 4.66 -10.02
N ASP A 26 -7.95 5.22 -9.75
CA ASP A 26 -6.67 4.63 -10.17
C ASP A 26 -6.19 3.52 -9.26
N VAL A 27 -6.59 3.57 -7.98
CA VAL A 27 -6.15 2.62 -6.96
C VAL A 27 -7.36 1.99 -6.30
N THR A 28 -7.54 0.69 -6.53
CA THR A 28 -8.61 -0.10 -5.93
C THR A 28 -7.98 -1.29 -5.19
N PRO A 29 -8.74 -2.02 -4.38
CA PRO A 29 -8.20 -3.22 -3.74
C PRO A 29 -7.68 -4.27 -4.71
N ASP A 30 -8.15 -4.26 -5.95
CA ASP A 30 -7.71 -5.22 -6.98
C ASP A 30 -6.48 -4.75 -7.75
N THR A 31 -6.02 -3.52 -7.55
CA THR A 31 -4.86 -2.98 -8.24
C THR A 31 -3.59 -3.77 -7.88
N THR A 32 -2.82 -4.14 -8.90
CA THR A 32 -1.56 -4.87 -8.74
C THR A 32 -0.39 -4.06 -9.26
N ALA A 33 0.83 -4.54 -9.01
CA ALA A 33 2.03 -3.92 -9.54
C ALA A 33 2.06 -3.90 -11.06
N ASN A 34 1.36 -4.85 -11.72
CA ASN A 34 1.26 -4.87 -13.17
C ASN A 34 0.38 -3.76 -13.73
N ASP A 35 -0.50 -3.22 -12.90
CA ASP A 35 -1.42 -2.15 -13.32
C ASP A 35 -0.78 -0.77 -13.23
N ILE A 36 0.30 -0.63 -12.47
CA ILE A 36 0.99 0.64 -12.26
C ILE A 36 2.44 0.47 -12.67
N GLU A 37 2.83 1.14 -13.73
CA GLU A 37 4.17 1.00 -14.31
C GLU A 37 5.28 1.36 -13.32
N GLU A 38 5.05 2.38 -12.50
CA GLU A 38 6.02 2.86 -11.52
C GLU A 38 6.19 1.93 -10.32
N TRP A 39 5.32 0.95 -10.18
CA TRP A 39 5.35 0.03 -9.04
C TRP A 39 6.22 -1.20 -9.36
N ASP A 40 7.51 -1.02 -9.22
CA ASP A 40 8.50 -2.10 -9.39
C ASP A 40 9.00 -2.58 -8.03
N SER A 41 10.00 -3.46 -8.03
CA SER A 41 10.53 -4.07 -6.80
C SER A 41 11.09 -3.03 -5.84
N LEU A 42 11.80 -2.02 -6.34
CA LEU A 42 12.36 -0.97 -5.50
C LEU A 42 11.28 -0.06 -4.94
N SER A 43 10.34 0.34 -5.79
CA SER A 43 9.22 1.18 -5.39
C SER A 43 8.33 0.47 -4.38
N HIS A 44 8.18 -0.86 -4.51
CA HIS A 44 7.42 -1.66 -3.57
C HIS A 44 7.99 -1.53 -2.15
N ILE A 45 9.31 -1.66 -2.00
CA ILE A 45 9.96 -1.51 -0.70
C ILE A 45 9.76 -0.09 -0.15
N ARG A 46 9.90 0.93 -0.99
CA ARG A 46 9.67 2.31 -0.58
C ARG A 46 8.24 2.55 -0.14
N LEU A 47 7.28 1.96 -0.86
CA LEU A 47 5.87 2.05 -0.51
C LEU A 47 5.61 1.42 0.86
N ILE A 48 6.17 0.25 1.11
CA ILE A 48 6.00 -0.44 2.40
C ILE A 48 6.54 0.41 3.54
N VAL A 49 7.72 1.00 3.38
CA VAL A 49 8.29 1.89 4.41
C VAL A 49 7.39 3.10 4.66
N ALA A 50 6.85 3.71 3.61
CA ALA A 50 5.95 4.85 3.73
C ALA A 50 4.66 4.46 4.47
N VAL A 51 4.10 3.29 4.15
CA VAL A 51 2.89 2.79 4.79
C VAL A 51 3.15 2.48 6.26
N GLU A 52 4.29 1.87 6.57
CA GLU A 52 4.67 1.59 7.97
C GLU A 52 4.72 2.87 8.80
N ARG A 53 5.27 3.93 8.24
CA ARG A 53 5.37 5.22 8.93
C ARG A 53 4.00 5.89 9.05
N LYS A 54 3.20 5.83 8.00
CA LYS A 54 1.90 6.49 7.98
C LYS A 54 0.92 5.87 8.97
N PHE A 55 0.90 4.55 9.06
CA PHE A 55 -0.02 3.82 9.93
C PHE A 55 0.62 3.33 11.24
N LYS A 56 1.92 3.59 11.42
CA LYS A 56 2.67 3.19 12.61
C LYS A 56 2.61 1.68 12.85
N VAL A 57 2.84 0.92 11.80
CA VAL A 57 2.85 -0.54 11.82
C VAL A 57 4.19 -1.05 11.27
N LYS A 58 4.48 -2.31 11.48
CA LYS A 58 5.68 -2.97 10.97
C LYS A 58 5.30 -4.24 10.22
N PHE A 59 5.99 -4.49 9.11
CA PHE A 59 5.79 -5.70 8.31
C PHE A 59 7.05 -6.56 8.36
N THR A 60 6.85 -7.88 8.31
CA THR A 60 7.98 -8.82 8.17
C THR A 60 8.31 -8.98 6.68
N ASN A 61 9.49 -9.53 6.40
CA ASN A 61 9.88 -9.81 5.01
C ASN A 61 8.89 -10.76 4.34
N SER A 62 8.43 -11.78 5.06
CA SER A 62 7.43 -12.72 4.53
C SER A 62 6.14 -12.02 4.16
N GLU A 63 5.70 -11.09 4.99
CA GLU A 63 4.49 -10.31 4.72
C GLU A 63 4.67 -9.45 3.48
N ILE A 64 5.80 -8.78 3.36
CA ILE A 64 6.09 -7.92 2.20
C ILE A 64 6.09 -8.75 0.92
N GLU A 65 6.71 -9.91 0.94
CA GLU A 65 6.79 -10.79 -0.23
C GLU A 65 5.45 -11.35 -0.65
N SER A 66 4.52 -11.52 0.29
CA SER A 66 3.19 -12.07 0.01
C SER A 66 2.22 -11.05 -0.55
N LEU A 67 2.56 -9.76 -0.50
CA LEU A 67 1.68 -8.69 -0.98
C LEU A 67 1.66 -8.67 -2.50
N LYS A 68 0.51 -8.93 -3.10
CA LYS A 68 0.34 -8.96 -4.56
C LYS A 68 -0.60 -7.90 -5.07
N ARG A 69 -1.54 -7.46 -4.23
CA ARG A 69 -2.56 -6.47 -4.58
C ARG A 69 -2.67 -5.44 -3.48
N VAL A 70 -3.22 -4.29 -3.83
CA VAL A 70 -3.49 -3.24 -2.84
C VAL A 70 -4.41 -3.77 -1.73
N GLY A 71 -5.39 -4.61 -2.07
CA GLY A 71 -6.28 -5.22 -1.09
C GLY A 71 -5.57 -6.05 -0.04
N ASP A 72 -4.50 -6.75 -0.42
CA ASP A 72 -3.67 -7.50 0.53
C ASP A 72 -3.02 -6.56 1.54
N LEU A 73 -2.54 -5.42 1.06
CA LEU A 73 -1.91 -4.41 1.91
C LEU A 73 -2.93 -3.76 2.84
N VAL A 74 -4.12 -3.46 2.31
CA VAL A 74 -5.23 -2.91 3.12
C VAL A 74 -5.59 -3.87 4.26
N ALA A 75 -5.73 -5.15 3.94
CA ALA A 75 -6.08 -6.17 4.94
C ALA A 75 -5.00 -6.29 6.02
N LEU A 76 -3.74 -6.28 5.59
CA LEU A 76 -2.61 -6.42 6.52
C LEU A 76 -2.50 -5.21 7.45
N VAL A 77 -2.62 -4.01 6.91
CA VAL A 77 -2.60 -2.78 7.70
C VAL A 77 -3.77 -2.78 8.70
N GLY A 78 -4.96 -3.16 8.23
CA GLY A 78 -6.13 -3.24 9.10
C GLY A 78 -5.94 -4.19 10.26
N ALA A 79 -5.36 -5.36 10.01
CA ALA A 79 -5.09 -6.35 11.06
C ALA A 79 -4.06 -5.81 12.07
N LYS A 80 -3.02 -5.15 11.61
CA LYS A 80 -1.96 -4.64 12.50
C LYS A 80 -2.41 -3.38 13.26
N ALA A 81 -3.14 -2.50 12.60
CA ALA A 81 -3.61 -1.25 13.23
C ALA A 81 -4.71 -1.50 14.25
N ALA A 82 -5.47 -2.58 14.11
CA ALA A 82 -6.53 -2.94 15.04
C ALA A 82 -6.00 -3.63 16.31
N ALA A 83 -4.77 -4.07 16.31
CA ALA A 83 -4.17 -4.80 17.43
C ALA A 83 -3.82 -3.88 18.60
#